data_9ccc221da5eee24da4fd0847d65225e2
#
_entry.id   9ccc221da5eee24da4fd0847d65225e2
#
_cell.length_a   1.000
_cell.length_b   1.000
_cell.length_c   1.000
_cell.angle_alpha   90.00
_cell.angle_beta   90.00
_cell.angle_gamma   90.00
#
_symmetry.space_group_name_H-M   'P 1'
#
loop_
_entity.id
_entity.type
_entity.pdbx_description
1 polymer ?
#
loop_
_entity_poly.entity_id
_entity_poly.type
_entity_poly.pdbx_seq_one_letter_code
_entity_poly.pdbx_strand_id
1 'polypeptide(L)'
;TDVGIAAGGLGKTIAAAIVQFNKAAVTPQTISMAAAVKGSNSVQFPVYTKLGVSDVTNEATGDEDTEVAATSITTAATTIEVLRNHINARVTDLAAYGNNDALMVNAGQVLGNAVAAEFDANICARYDDFATSKGTDDSLRFIDIMDAVASLETNDAPRPYSAVLHPQQMYGSFGLSNDLAITQTSSSTGAFAHGGAISVGEQFYNAGFVTSIAGISFFTSPQVIDGATGRKKGAIYAKTALGCGYIDFGGGNFIQLVTERNELGASTNIVANGYWASDELVDLHGVEIHTEIS
;
A
#
# COMPACT_ATOMS: atom_id res chain seq x y z
N THR A 1 -42.62 -1.36 -13.71
CA THR A 1 -42.03 -2.66 -13.30
C THR A 1 -40.52 -2.68 -13.47
N ASP A 2 -39.94 -1.87 -14.37
CA ASP A 2 -38.49 -1.88 -14.66
C ASP A 2 -37.63 -1.17 -13.63
N VAL A 3 -38.18 -0.22 -12.88
CA VAL A 3 -37.45 0.55 -11.85
C VAL A 3 -37.03 -0.33 -10.67
N GLY A 4 -37.78 -1.38 -10.35
CA GLY A 4 -37.48 -2.27 -9.22
C GLY A 4 -36.29 -3.21 -9.49
N ILE A 5 -36.13 -3.67 -10.73
CA ILE A 5 -35.03 -4.58 -11.12
C ILE A 5 -33.72 -3.79 -11.19
N ALA A 6 -33.73 -2.59 -11.76
CA ALA A 6 -32.57 -1.72 -11.84
C ALA A 6 -32.06 -1.29 -10.44
N ALA A 7 -32.97 -0.93 -9.53
CA ALA A 7 -32.61 -0.52 -8.17
C ALA A 7 -32.03 -1.68 -7.33
N GLY A 8 -32.60 -2.89 -7.47
CA GLY A 8 -32.07 -4.07 -6.77
C GLY A 8 -30.73 -4.53 -7.31
N GLY A 9 -30.52 -4.47 -8.63
CA GLY A 9 -29.27 -4.79 -9.29
C GLY A 9 -28.14 -3.83 -8.92
N LEU A 10 -28.41 -2.52 -8.86
CA LEU A 10 -27.46 -1.50 -8.48
C LEU A 10 -26.91 -1.72 -7.06
N GLY A 11 -27.80 -1.99 -6.10
CA GLY A 11 -27.37 -2.26 -4.71
C GLY A 11 -26.44 -3.48 -4.62
N LYS A 12 -26.71 -4.54 -5.36
CA LYS A 12 -25.85 -5.73 -5.45
C LYS A 12 -24.50 -5.41 -6.10
N THR A 13 -24.48 -4.59 -7.16
CA THR A 13 -23.26 -4.16 -7.84
C THR A 13 -22.37 -3.32 -6.92
N ILE A 14 -22.95 -2.37 -6.20
CA ILE A 14 -22.23 -1.53 -5.25
C ILE A 14 -21.63 -2.38 -4.13
N ALA A 15 -22.42 -3.25 -3.52
CA ALA A 15 -21.95 -4.13 -2.46
C ALA A 15 -20.82 -5.05 -2.94
N ALA A 16 -20.96 -5.65 -4.14
CA ALA A 16 -19.93 -6.49 -4.72
C ALA A 16 -18.63 -5.72 -5.02
N ALA A 17 -18.72 -4.49 -5.52
CA ALA A 17 -17.55 -3.67 -5.81
C ALA A 17 -16.79 -3.28 -4.53
N ILE A 18 -17.49 -2.87 -3.48
CA ILE A 18 -16.87 -2.49 -2.19
C ILE A 18 -16.21 -3.70 -1.54
N VAL A 19 -16.91 -4.85 -1.49
CA VAL A 19 -16.36 -6.08 -0.92
C VAL A 19 -15.11 -6.52 -1.70
N GLN A 20 -15.16 -6.42 -3.02
CA GLN A 20 -14.03 -6.82 -3.87
C GLN A 20 -12.85 -5.86 -3.73
N PHE A 21 -13.09 -4.55 -3.65
CA PHE A 21 -12.05 -3.58 -3.37
C PHE A 21 -11.32 -3.90 -2.05
N ASN A 22 -12.07 -4.10 -0.97
CA ASN A 22 -11.50 -4.40 0.34
C ASN A 22 -10.72 -5.73 0.39
N LYS A 23 -11.02 -6.66 -0.53
CA LYS A 23 -10.26 -7.92 -0.67
C LYS A 23 -9.01 -7.78 -1.55
N ALA A 24 -9.06 -6.92 -2.56
CA ALA A 24 -8.03 -6.83 -3.58
C ALA A 24 -6.96 -5.79 -3.24
N ALA A 25 -7.33 -4.68 -2.59
CA ALA A 25 -6.40 -3.63 -2.21
C ALA A 25 -5.50 -4.07 -1.04
N VAL A 26 -4.21 -4.00 -1.25
CA VAL A 26 -3.18 -4.44 -0.28
C VAL A 26 -2.64 -3.27 0.52
N THR A 27 -2.41 -2.13 -0.13
CA THR A 27 -1.69 -0.98 0.44
C THR A 27 -2.44 -0.17 1.52
N PRO A 28 -3.81 -0.12 1.58
CA PRO A 28 -4.50 0.72 2.57
C PRO A 28 -4.15 0.44 4.03
N GLN A 29 -3.77 -0.79 4.35
CA GLN A 29 -3.41 -1.19 5.71
C GLN A 29 -1.97 -0.83 6.09
N THR A 30 -1.12 -0.54 5.11
CA THR A 30 0.33 -0.33 5.29
C THR A 30 0.71 1.15 5.41
N ILE A 31 -0.16 2.08 5.05
CA ILE A 31 0.08 3.52 4.98
C ILE A 31 -0.80 4.33 5.95
N SER A 32 -0.49 5.61 6.09
CA SER A 32 -1.32 6.56 6.83
C SER A 32 -2.43 7.10 5.92
N MET A 33 -3.68 6.89 6.30
CA MET A 33 -4.84 7.38 5.55
C MET A 33 -5.56 8.48 6.32
N ALA A 34 -5.94 9.57 5.65
CA ALA A 34 -6.74 10.63 6.23
C ALA A 34 -7.78 11.16 5.25
N ALA A 35 -8.98 11.42 5.78
CA ALA A 35 -10.08 11.99 4.99
C ALA A 35 -9.95 13.51 4.90
N ALA A 36 -10.22 14.06 3.72
CA ALA A 36 -10.32 15.50 3.53
C ALA A 36 -11.50 16.06 4.34
N VAL A 37 -11.29 17.23 4.95
CA VAL A 37 -12.35 17.94 5.65
C VAL A 37 -13.39 18.41 4.62
N LYS A 38 -14.67 18.33 4.98
CA LYS A 38 -15.77 18.74 4.11
C LYS A 38 -15.58 20.18 3.61
N GLY A 39 -15.53 20.35 2.30
CA GLY A 39 -15.28 21.63 1.64
C GLY A 39 -13.81 21.90 1.28
N SER A 40 -12.91 20.97 1.60
CA SER A 40 -11.50 20.99 1.15
C SER A 40 -11.25 19.84 0.17
N ASN A 41 -10.38 20.08 -0.80
CA ASN A 41 -9.84 19.06 -1.72
C ASN A 41 -8.42 18.62 -1.33
N SER A 42 -7.94 19.04 -0.17
CA SER A 42 -6.59 18.72 0.30
C SER A 42 -6.61 18.16 1.72
N VAL A 43 -5.63 17.33 2.03
CA VAL A 43 -5.37 16.75 3.34
C VAL A 43 -3.97 17.15 3.78
N GLN A 44 -3.85 17.62 5.01
CA GLN A 44 -2.57 17.96 5.60
C GLN A 44 -2.14 16.89 6.61
N PHE A 45 -0.94 16.38 6.43
CA PHE A 45 -0.29 15.46 7.36
C PHE A 45 0.79 16.23 8.15
N PRO A 46 0.64 16.41 9.46
CA PRO A 46 1.67 17.05 10.26
C PRO A 46 2.85 16.10 10.44
N VAL A 47 4.04 16.58 10.12
CA VAL A 47 5.31 15.89 10.35
C VAL A 47 6.08 16.67 11.42
N TYR A 48 6.41 16.00 12.52
CA TYR A 48 7.13 16.63 13.63
C TYR A 48 8.63 16.36 13.52
N THR A 49 9.43 17.39 13.69
CA THR A 49 10.88 17.24 13.78
C THR A 49 11.25 16.53 15.07
N LYS A 50 12.05 15.47 14.95
CA LYS A 50 12.59 14.75 16.10
C LYS A 50 13.56 15.65 16.87
N LEU A 51 13.46 15.66 18.19
CA LEU A 51 14.47 16.24 19.07
C LEU A 51 15.64 15.26 19.22
N GLY A 52 16.86 15.76 19.10
CA GLY A 52 18.08 14.97 19.27
C GLY A 52 18.45 14.78 20.74
N VAL A 53 19.38 13.87 21.02
CA VAL A 53 19.91 13.65 22.35
C VAL A 53 20.64 14.91 22.88
N SER A 54 21.19 15.72 21.96
CA SER A 54 21.83 17.02 22.29
C SER A 54 20.86 18.08 22.80
N ASP A 55 19.56 17.90 22.56
CA ASP A 55 18.50 18.81 23.04
C ASP A 55 18.10 18.51 24.49
N VAL A 56 18.59 17.38 25.03
CA VAL A 56 18.38 17.02 26.42
C VAL A 56 19.49 17.65 27.26
N THR A 57 19.12 18.59 28.09
CA THR A 57 20.05 19.24 29.02
C THR A 57 20.25 18.37 30.25
N ASN A 58 21.51 18.02 30.55
CA ASN A 58 21.89 17.40 31.82
C ASN A 58 22.32 18.49 32.80
N GLU A 59 21.59 18.65 33.88
CA GLU A 59 22.00 19.54 34.96
C GLU A 59 23.12 18.90 35.77
N ALA A 60 24.18 19.67 36.02
CA ALA A 60 25.22 19.24 36.96
C ALA A 60 24.67 19.27 38.40
N THR A 61 25.08 18.31 39.21
CA THR A 61 24.68 18.22 40.61
C THR A 61 24.94 19.52 41.37
N GLY A 62 23.89 20.24 41.70
CA GLY A 62 23.95 21.51 42.45
C GLY A 62 23.46 22.75 41.68
N ASP A 63 22.97 22.59 40.46
CA ASP A 63 22.52 23.70 39.59
C ASP A 63 20.99 23.64 39.37
N GLU A 64 20.24 23.23 40.40
CA GLU A 64 18.78 23.07 40.35
C GLU A 64 18.01 24.39 40.15
N ASP A 65 18.66 25.52 40.17
CA ASP A 65 18.07 26.86 40.09
C ASP A 65 18.26 27.52 38.68
N THR A 66 18.79 26.77 37.73
CA THR A 66 18.97 27.25 36.34
C THR A 66 17.77 26.89 35.50
N GLU A 67 17.06 27.89 34.95
CA GLU A 67 15.96 27.68 34.04
C GLU A 67 16.45 27.00 32.75
N VAL A 68 15.91 25.81 32.46
CA VAL A 68 16.25 25.07 31.26
C VAL A 68 15.63 25.77 30.03
N ALA A 69 16.46 26.10 29.05
CA ALA A 69 15.98 26.71 27.81
C ALA A 69 14.99 25.80 27.07
N ALA A 70 13.85 26.35 26.68
CA ALA A 70 12.84 25.59 25.93
C ALA A 70 13.36 25.30 24.51
N THR A 71 13.37 24.01 24.13
CA THR A 71 13.65 23.58 22.75
C THR A 71 12.39 23.65 21.92
N SER A 72 12.45 24.35 20.80
CA SER A 72 11.29 24.49 19.89
C SER A 72 11.09 23.23 19.06
N ILE A 73 9.88 22.67 19.11
CA ILE A 73 9.46 21.57 18.21
C ILE A 73 8.95 22.22 16.93
N THR A 74 9.64 21.96 15.82
CA THR A 74 9.21 22.44 14.50
C THR A 74 8.28 21.42 13.86
N THR A 75 7.15 21.89 13.36
CA THR A 75 6.20 21.08 12.57
C THR A 75 6.27 21.47 11.11
N ALA A 76 6.43 20.48 10.24
CA ALA A 76 6.20 20.62 8.83
C ALA A 76 4.84 19.96 8.50
N ALA A 77 4.19 20.39 7.44
CA ALA A 77 2.97 19.75 6.96
C ALA A 77 3.13 19.40 5.48
N THR A 78 2.97 18.12 5.17
CA THR A 78 2.83 17.68 3.77
C THR A 78 1.37 17.80 3.39
N THR A 79 1.07 18.54 2.32
CA THR A 79 -0.29 18.75 1.82
C THR A 79 -0.52 17.90 0.60
N ILE A 80 -1.47 16.97 0.66
CA ILE A 80 -1.85 16.09 -0.44
C ILE A 80 -3.14 16.61 -1.07
N GLU A 81 -3.10 16.98 -2.34
CA GLU A 81 -4.28 17.35 -3.11
C GLU A 81 -4.96 16.11 -3.67
N VAL A 82 -6.23 15.93 -3.33
CA VAL A 82 -7.02 14.76 -3.73
C VAL A 82 -7.44 14.89 -5.19
N LEU A 83 -7.14 13.86 -5.97
CA LEU A 83 -7.45 13.77 -7.38
C LEU A 83 -8.65 12.85 -7.63
N ARG A 84 -9.37 13.08 -8.73
CA ARG A 84 -10.47 12.23 -9.16
C ARG A 84 -9.94 11.06 -9.99
N ASN A 85 -10.20 9.84 -9.53
CA ASN A 85 -9.97 8.60 -10.26
C ASN A 85 -11.34 8.01 -10.62
N HIS A 86 -11.56 7.67 -11.89
CA HIS A 86 -12.84 7.15 -12.32
C HIS A 86 -12.71 6.09 -13.40
N ILE A 87 -13.62 5.13 -13.36
CA ILE A 87 -13.77 4.11 -14.40
C ILE A 87 -15.24 4.02 -14.80
N ASN A 88 -15.49 3.86 -16.09
CA ASN A 88 -16.84 3.72 -16.64
C ASN A 88 -16.97 2.36 -17.33
N ALA A 89 -17.92 1.56 -16.87
CA ALA A 89 -18.31 0.30 -17.50
C ALA A 89 -19.71 0.45 -18.11
N ARG A 90 -19.85 0.08 -19.38
CA ARG A 90 -21.14 0.11 -20.09
C ARG A 90 -21.73 -1.29 -20.16
N VAL A 91 -22.97 -1.43 -19.73
CA VAL A 91 -23.77 -2.65 -19.86
C VAL A 91 -24.92 -2.38 -20.82
N THR A 92 -24.99 -3.10 -21.94
CA THR A 92 -26.09 -2.97 -22.91
C THR A 92 -27.34 -3.72 -22.42
N ASP A 93 -28.52 -3.26 -22.82
CA ASP A 93 -29.77 -3.89 -22.44
C ASP A 93 -29.85 -5.34 -22.94
N LEU A 94 -29.37 -5.61 -24.15
CA LEU A 94 -29.31 -6.97 -24.69
C LEU A 94 -28.50 -7.92 -23.80
N ALA A 95 -27.34 -7.44 -23.26
CA ALA A 95 -26.54 -8.22 -22.35
C ALA A 95 -27.21 -8.38 -20.97
N ALA A 96 -27.90 -7.34 -20.49
CA ALA A 96 -28.63 -7.38 -19.23
C ALA A 96 -29.87 -8.32 -19.28
N TYR A 97 -30.60 -8.35 -20.39
CA TYR A 97 -31.73 -9.25 -20.57
C TYR A 97 -31.33 -10.71 -20.88
N GLY A 98 -30.18 -10.90 -21.51
CA GLY A 98 -29.65 -12.22 -21.84
C GLY A 98 -28.94 -12.94 -20.68
N ASN A 99 -28.41 -12.19 -19.75
CA ASN A 99 -27.69 -12.67 -18.56
C ASN A 99 -28.39 -12.18 -17.29
N ASN A 100 -28.85 -13.09 -16.49
CA ASN A 100 -29.48 -12.89 -15.21
C ASN A 100 -28.64 -11.99 -14.26
N ASP A 101 -29.14 -11.70 -13.05
CA ASP A 101 -28.52 -10.94 -11.95
C ASP A 101 -26.99 -11.12 -11.76
N ALA A 102 -26.45 -12.26 -12.20
CA ALA A 102 -25.01 -12.57 -12.15
C ALA A 102 -24.14 -11.55 -12.92
N LEU A 103 -24.62 -10.99 -14.05
CA LEU A 103 -23.86 -10.02 -14.84
C LEU A 103 -23.57 -8.74 -14.04
N MET A 104 -24.57 -8.24 -13.30
CA MET A 104 -24.43 -7.00 -12.52
C MET A 104 -23.48 -7.19 -11.34
N VAL A 105 -23.52 -8.35 -10.67
CA VAL A 105 -22.58 -8.68 -9.59
C VAL A 105 -21.15 -8.81 -10.12
N ASN A 106 -20.98 -9.52 -11.24
CA ASN A 106 -19.67 -9.68 -11.87
C ASN A 106 -19.11 -8.34 -12.37
N ALA A 107 -19.94 -7.46 -12.93
CA ALA A 107 -19.53 -6.11 -13.31
C ALA A 107 -19.04 -5.31 -12.09
N GLY A 108 -19.73 -5.42 -10.95
CA GLY A 108 -19.30 -4.82 -9.68
C GLY A 108 -17.95 -5.36 -9.22
N GLN A 109 -17.73 -6.67 -9.30
CA GLN A 109 -16.44 -7.25 -8.92
C GLN A 109 -15.29 -6.80 -9.82
N VAL A 110 -15.52 -6.73 -11.13
CA VAL A 110 -14.51 -6.24 -12.09
C VAL A 110 -14.17 -4.77 -11.82
N LEU A 111 -15.19 -3.93 -11.58
CA LEU A 111 -14.98 -2.52 -11.23
C LEU A 111 -14.22 -2.38 -9.90
N GLY A 112 -14.58 -3.16 -8.88
CA GLY A 112 -13.90 -3.17 -7.59
C GLY A 112 -12.42 -3.56 -7.70
N ASN A 113 -12.12 -4.60 -8.50
CA ASN A 113 -10.74 -4.99 -8.79
C ASN A 113 -9.94 -3.90 -9.51
N ALA A 114 -10.55 -3.27 -10.52
CA ALA A 114 -9.89 -2.22 -11.29
C ALA A 114 -9.57 -1.00 -10.43
N VAL A 115 -10.50 -0.59 -9.56
CA VAL A 115 -10.27 0.53 -8.63
C VAL A 115 -9.22 0.18 -7.58
N ALA A 116 -9.22 -1.07 -7.07
CA ALA A 116 -8.20 -1.53 -6.13
C ALA A 116 -6.80 -1.56 -6.76
N ALA A 117 -6.69 -2.03 -8.00
CA ALA A 117 -5.44 -2.05 -8.74
C ALA A 117 -4.89 -0.63 -8.96
N GLU A 118 -5.75 0.33 -9.33
CA GLU A 118 -5.36 1.72 -9.52
C GLU A 118 -4.95 2.38 -8.20
N PHE A 119 -5.66 2.08 -7.10
CA PHE A 119 -5.30 2.56 -5.78
C PHE A 119 -3.91 2.07 -5.36
N ASP A 120 -3.66 0.76 -5.47
CA ASP A 120 -2.37 0.17 -5.18
C ASP A 120 -1.26 0.70 -6.10
N ALA A 121 -1.54 0.89 -7.41
CA ALA A 121 -0.59 1.45 -8.36
C ALA A 121 -0.19 2.89 -8.01
N ASN A 122 -1.14 3.71 -7.58
CA ASN A 122 -0.89 5.09 -7.16
C ASN A 122 0.05 5.16 -5.95
N ILE A 123 -0.11 4.24 -4.99
CA ILE A 123 0.76 4.17 -3.81
C ILE A 123 2.11 3.56 -4.16
N CYS A 124 2.15 2.48 -4.94
CA CYS A 124 3.39 1.85 -5.37
C CYS A 124 4.27 2.78 -6.21
N ALA A 125 3.67 3.74 -6.92
CA ALA A 125 4.40 4.76 -7.67
C ALA A 125 5.25 5.67 -6.77
N ARG A 126 4.93 5.78 -5.48
CA ARG A 126 5.70 6.56 -4.51
C ARG A 126 6.93 5.85 -3.96
N TYR A 127 7.11 4.57 -4.25
CA TYR A 127 8.30 3.84 -3.79
C TYR A 127 9.59 4.32 -4.45
N ASP A 128 9.50 4.86 -5.67
CA ASP A 128 10.62 5.48 -6.40
C ASP A 128 11.05 6.84 -5.82
N ASP A 129 10.20 7.46 -5.00
CA ASP A 129 10.51 8.77 -4.39
C ASP A 129 11.47 8.62 -3.20
N PHE A 130 11.61 7.41 -2.61
CA PHE A 130 12.52 7.19 -1.48
C PHE A 130 13.99 7.34 -1.90
N ALA A 131 14.73 8.19 -1.19
CA ALA A 131 16.15 8.45 -1.47
C ALA A 131 17.06 7.24 -1.19
N THR A 132 16.63 6.32 -0.29
CA THR A 132 17.40 5.13 0.06
C THR A 132 16.92 3.93 -0.75
N SER A 133 17.81 3.33 -1.54
CA SER A 133 17.55 2.10 -2.30
C SER A 133 18.46 0.97 -1.88
N LYS A 134 17.95 -0.27 -1.83
CA LYS A 134 18.67 -1.51 -1.51
C LYS A 134 18.35 -2.61 -2.53
N GLY A 135 19.21 -3.64 -2.57
CA GLY A 135 19.05 -4.76 -3.48
C GLY A 135 19.32 -4.40 -4.95
N THR A 136 20.17 -3.40 -5.19
CA THR A 136 20.44 -2.86 -6.52
C THR A 136 21.02 -3.92 -7.45
N ASP A 137 20.33 -4.15 -8.56
CA ASP A 137 20.81 -4.81 -9.77
C ASP A 137 20.98 -6.33 -9.69
N ASP A 138 20.49 -7.00 -8.65
CA ASP A 138 20.65 -8.44 -8.46
C ASP A 138 19.37 -9.09 -7.88
N SER A 139 19.43 -10.40 -7.64
CA SER A 139 18.36 -11.12 -6.96
C SER A 139 18.12 -10.57 -5.55
N LEU A 140 16.86 -10.58 -5.11
CA LEU A 140 16.52 -10.15 -3.75
C LEU A 140 17.04 -11.18 -2.74
N ARG A 141 17.94 -10.74 -1.86
CA ARG A 141 18.51 -11.57 -0.80
C ARG A 141 18.01 -11.14 0.57
N PHE A 142 18.05 -12.05 1.50
CA PHE A 142 17.68 -11.78 2.89
C PHE A 142 18.55 -10.66 3.52
N ILE A 143 19.82 -10.59 3.13
CA ILE A 143 20.72 -9.52 3.61
C ILE A 143 20.24 -8.13 3.18
N ASP A 144 19.66 -7.99 1.99
CA ASP A 144 19.17 -6.71 1.49
C ASP A 144 17.97 -6.23 2.31
N ILE A 145 17.14 -7.16 2.78
CA ILE A 145 16.04 -6.88 3.71
C ILE A 145 16.58 -6.41 5.07
N MET A 146 17.61 -7.09 5.59
CA MET A 146 18.22 -6.70 6.87
C MET A 146 18.92 -5.34 6.79
N ASP A 147 19.56 -5.03 5.67
CA ASP A 147 20.18 -3.72 5.43
C ASP A 147 19.13 -2.60 5.31
N ALA A 148 17.97 -2.89 4.73
CA ALA A 148 16.85 -1.96 4.71
C ALA A 148 16.33 -1.69 6.13
N VAL A 149 16.15 -2.73 6.94
CA VAL A 149 15.75 -2.60 8.36
C VAL A 149 16.77 -1.77 9.15
N ALA A 150 18.07 -2.07 8.97
CA ALA A 150 19.12 -1.31 9.64
C ALA A 150 19.08 0.18 9.27
N SER A 151 18.79 0.50 8.01
CA SER A 151 18.62 1.88 7.55
C SER A 151 17.41 2.55 8.22
N LEU A 152 16.26 1.86 8.30
CA LEU A 152 15.06 2.37 8.97
C LEU A 152 15.27 2.59 10.46
N GLU A 153 15.94 1.66 11.15
CA GLU A 153 16.23 1.78 12.58
C GLU A 153 17.25 2.89 12.87
N THR A 154 18.26 3.07 12.01
CA THR A 154 19.20 4.18 12.11
C THR A 154 18.52 5.55 11.98
N ASN A 155 17.46 5.61 11.18
CA ASN A 155 16.63 6.80 11.00
C ASN A 155 15.50 6.92 12.03
N ASP A 156 15.46 6.04 13.03
CA ASP A 156 14.43 6.01 14.08
C ASP A 156 12.99 5.89 13.54
N ALA A 157 12.82 5.20 12.41
CA ALA A 157 11.49 4.94 11.85
C ALA A 157 10.65 4.13 12.83
N PRO A 158 9.38 4.51 13.07
CA PRO A 158 8.54 3.81 14.03
C PRO A 158 8.12 2.42 13.51
N ARG A 159 8.23 1.40 14.33
CA ARG A 159 7.69 0.07 14.04
C ARG A 159 6.16 0.05 14.21
N PRO A 160 5.42 -0.84 13.56
CA PRO A 160 5.86 -1.95 12.71
C PRO A 160 6.21 -1.50 11.28
N TYR A 161 7.10 -2.27 10.64
CA TYR A 161 7.44 -2.08 9.22
C TYR A 161 6.57 -2.96 8.33
N SER A 162 6.26 -2.45 7.15
CA SER A 162 5.57 -3.19 6.09
C SER A 162 6.46 -3.25 4.85
N ALA A 163 6.48 -4.40 4.20
CA ALA A 163 7.13 -4.59 2.92
C ALA A 163 6.07 -4.88 1.86
N VAL A 164 6.06 -4.13 0.77
CA VAL A 164 5.22 -4.40 -0.40
C VAL A 164 6.12 -4.69 -1.58
N LEU A 165 6.09 -5.92 -2.05
CA LEU A 165 6.96 -6.44 -3.11
C LEU A 165 6.12 -6.93 -4.30
N HIS A 166 6.73 -6.93 -5.49
CA HIS A 166 6.13 -7.61 -6.63
C HIS A 166 6.14 -9.14 -6.40
N PRO A 167 5.12 -9.90 -6.84
CA PRO A 167 5.10 -11.35 -6.69
C PRO A 167 6.37 -12.05 -7.20
N GLN A 168 7.00 -11.55 -8.26
CA GLN A 168 8.26 -12.09 -8.78
C GLN A 168 9.46 -11.79 -7.88
N GLN A 169 9.49 -10.63 -7.19
CA GLN A 169 10.51 -10.36 -6.17
C GLN A 169 10.38 -11.27 -4.96
N MET A 170 9.19 -11.79 -4.70
CA MET A 170 8.94 -12.69 -3.58
C MET A 170 9.14 -14.15 -3.96
N TYR A 171 8.54 -14.60 -5.08
CA TYR A 171 8.44 -16.01 -5.46
C TYR A 171 9.22 -16.38 -6.74
N GLY A 172 9.76 -15.39 -7.47
CA GLY A 172 10.50 -15.62 -8.71
C GLY A 172 11.84 -16.31 -8.49
N SER A 173 12.51 -16.68 -9.58
CA SER A 173 13.84 -17.29 -9.54
C SER A 173 14.92 -16.37 -8.94
N PHE A 174 14.74 -15.08 -9.04
CA PHE A 174 15.56 -14.02 -8.41
C PHE A 174 14.92 -13.49 -7.11
N GLY A 175 13.85 -14.13 -6.64
CA GLY A 175 13.09 -13.69 -5.49
C GLY A 175 13.61 -14.18 -4.14
N LEU A 176 13.12 -13.55 -3.09
CA LEU A 176 13.50 -13.83 -1.70
C LEU A 176 13.29 -15.31 -1.30
N SER A 177 12.24 -15.96 -1.82
CA SER A 177 11.96 -17.37 -1.52
C SER A 177 13.08 -18.30 -2.01
N ASN A 178 13.74 -17.96 -3.11
CA ASN A 178 14.85 -18.74 -3.65
C ASN A 178 16.11 -18.59 -2.78
N ASP A 179 16.42 -17.38 -2.32
CA ASP A 179 17.55 -17.14 -1.42
C ASP A 179 17.37 -17.89 -0.09
N LEU A 180 16.17 -17.82 0.49
CA LEU A 180 15.85 -18.58 1.70
C LEU A 180 15.94 -20.10 1.49
N ALA A 181 15.55 -20.62 0.33
CA ALA A 181 15.65 -22.04 -0.01
C ALA A 181 17.11 -22.49 -0.21
N ILE A 182 17.91 -21.68 -0.89
CA ILE A 182 19.35 -21.98 -1.12
C ILE A 182 20.10 -22.01 0.21
N THR A 183 19.80 -21.10 1.12
CA THR A 183 20.41 -21.07 2.44
C THR A 183 20.12 -22.34 3.25
N GLN A 184 19.00 -23.02 2.97
CA GLN A 184 18.67 -24.31 3.59
C GLN A 184 19.45 -25.50 3.02
N THR A 185 19.78 -25.49 1.72
CA THR A 185 20.46 -26.59 1.06
C THR A 185 21.99 -26.54 1.20
N SER A 186 22.57 -25.41 1.50
CA SER A 186 23.99 -25.20 1.76
C SER A 186 24.41 -25.66 3.17
N SER A 187 23.83 -26.73 3.66
CA SER A 187 24.15 -27.25 5.00
C SER A 187 25.40 -28.09 5.00
N SER A 188 26.54 -27.54 5.24
CA SER A 188 27.50 -28.34 5.99
C SER A 188 28.20 -27.63 7.14
N THR A 189 28.07 -26.34 7.31
CA THR A 189 28.75 -25.69 8.45
C THR A 189 28.22 -24.27 8.79
N GLY A 190 26.95 -23.96 8.71
CA GLY A 190 26.43 -22.60 9.04
C GLY A 190 25.40 -22.62 10.14
N ALA A 191 25.50 -21.67 11.04
CA ALA A 191 24.69 -21.48 12.25
C ALA A 191 23.17 -21.31 12.04
N PHE A 192 22.68 -21.45 10.82
CA PHE A 192 21.24 -21.36 10.46
C PHE A 192 20.58 -22.73 10.24
N ALA A 193 21.28 -23.84 10.52
CA ALA A 193 20.75 -25.22 10.48
C ALA A 193 19.74 -25.52 11.61
N HIS A 194 19.18 -24.53 12.25
CA HIS A 194 18.12 -24.72 13.25
C HIS A 194 16.75 -24.58 12.57
N GLY A 195 16.01 -25.65 12.57
CA GLY A 195 14.65 -25.93 12.10
C GLY A 195 13.56 -24.86 12.16
N GLY A 196 13.92 -23.60 12.26
CA GLY A 196 13.00 -22.45 12.19
C GLY A 196 12.69 -22.00 10.76
N ALA A 197 13.58 -22.27 9.79
CA ALA A 197 13.38 -21.82 8.42
C ALA A 197 12.36 -22.68 7.63
N ILE A 198 12.15 -23.92 8.04
CA ILE A 198 11.17 -24.81 7.41
C ILE A 198 9.73 -24.33 7.71
N SER A 199 9.48 -23.76 8.88
CA SER A 199 8.17 -23.23 9.24
C SER A 199 7.82 -21.91 8.50
N VAL A 200 8.81 -21.18 8.02
CA VAL A 200 8.62 -19.99 7.20
C VAL A 200 8.06 -20.37 5.81
N GLY A 201 8.54 -21.46 5.21
CA GLY A 201 8.07 -21.94 3.90
C GLY A 201 6.60 -22.37 3.89
N GLU A 202 6.06 -22.92 4.97
CA GLU A 202 4.65 -23.32 5.07
C GLU A 202 3.70 -22.13 5.30
N GLN A 203 4.17 -21.05 5.92
CA GLN A 203 3.35 -19.85 6.16
C GLN A 203 3.20 -18.95 4.93
N PHE A 204 4.00 -19.16 3.88
CA PHE A 204 3.96 -18.39 2.64
C PHE A 204 2.67 -18.55 1.82
N TYR A 205 1.80 -19.50 2.13
CA TYR A 205 0.65 -19.86 1.30
C TYR A 205 -0.70 -19.26 1.71
N ASN A 206 -0.77 -18.43 2.74
CA ASN A 206 -2.05 -17.83 3.17
C ASN A 206 -2.24 -16.41 2.62
N ALA A 207 -3.02 -16.35 1.53
CA ALA A 207 -3.80 -15.20 1.03
C ALA A 207 -3.20 -13.79 1.22
N GLY A 208 -2.26 -13.38 0.37
CA GLY A 208 -1.83 -11.98 0.23
C GLY A 208 -0.94 -11.43 1.36
N PHE A 209 -1.12 -11.91 2.58
CA PHE A 209 -0.17 -11.76 3.68
C PHE A 209 0.78 -12.94 3.65
N VAL A 210 2.02 -12.68 3.34
CA VAL A 210 2.96 -13.76 3.11
C VAL A 210 3.58 -14.28 4.39
N THR A 211 4.12 -13.42 5.22
CA THR A 211 4.72 -13.79 6.51
C THR A 211 5.24 -12.55 7.23
N SER A 212 5.72 -12.74 8.44
CA SER A 212 6.49 -11.76 9.19
C SER A 212 7.92 -12.27 9.34
N ILE A 213 8.89 -11.61 8.73
CA ILE A 213 10.31 -11.89 8.85
C ILE A 213 10.97 -10.70 9.54
N ALA A 214 11.75 -10.91 10.58
CA ALA A 214 12.42 -9.85 11.35
C ALA A 214 11.48 -8.72 11.85
N GLY A 215 10.21 -9.03 12.09
CA GLY A 215 9.20 -8.05 12.54
C GLY A 215 8.62 -7.18 11.41
N ILE A 216 8.88 -7.52 10.15
CA ILE A 216 8.31 -6.88 8.96
C ILE A 216 7.13 -7.72 8.49
N SER A 217 6.01 -7.06 8.17
CA SER A 217 4.87 -7.70 7.52
C SER A 217 5.02 -7.62 6.00
N PHE A 218 5.14 -8.78 5.34
CA PHE A 218 5.31 -8.85 3.88
C PHE A 218 3.97 -8.97 3.17
N PHE A 219 3.79 -8.14 2.17
CA PHE A 219 2.64 -8.13 1.27
C PHE A 219 3.12 -8.19 -0.17
N THR A 220 2.31 -8.75 -1.06
CA THR A 220 2.60 -8.77 -2.48
C THR A 220 1.54 -8.02 -3.27
N SER A 221 1.97 -7.16 -4.18
CA SER A 221 1.09 -6.47 -5.12
C SER A 221 1.65 -6.57 -6.55
N PRO A 222 0.84 -6.94 -7.54
CA PRO A 222 1.27 -6.94 -8.94
C PRO A 222 1.43 -5.51 -9.50
N GLN A 223 0.97 -4.49 -8.77
CA GLN A 223 1.01 -3.09 -9.17
C GLN A 223 2.34 -2.39 -8.81
N VAL A 224 3.28 -3.11 -8.21
CA VAL A 224 4.63 -2.59 -7.96
C VAL A 224 5.27 -2.17 -9.27
N ILE A 225 5.77 -0.92 -9.33
CA ILE A 225 6.24 -0.28 -10.55
C ILE A 225 7.46 -0.97 -11.16
N ASP A 226 7.61 -0.76 -12.46
CA ASP A 226 8.81 -1.21 -13.18
C ASP A 226 9.98 -0.24 -12.92
N GLY A 227 11.12 -0.82 -12.64
CA GLY A 227 12.39 -0.13 -12.69
C GLY A 227 12.97 -0.13 -14.11
N ALA A 228 14.29 -0.25 -14.22
CA ALA A 228 14.93 -0.55 -15.51
C ALA A 228 14.44 -1.92 -16.05
N THR A 229 14.71 -2.20 -17.32
CA THR A 229 14.26 -3.43 -17.99
C THR A 229 14.56 -4.68 -17.16
N GLY A 230 13.52 -5.46 -16.88
CA GLY A 230 13.63 -6.68 -16.09
C GLY A 230 13.69 -6.49 -14.57
N ARG A 231 13.36 -5.31 -14.06
CA ARG A 231 13.44 -4.97 -12.63
C ARG A 231 12.13 -4.44 -12.08
N LYS A 232 11.94 -4.60 -10.77
CA LYS A 232 10.80 -4.07 -10.01
C LYS A 232 11.27 -3.28 -8.79
N LYS A 233 10.49 -2.25 -8.44
CA LYS A 233 10.73 -1.33 -7.34
C LYS A 233 9.69 -1.52 -6.24
N GLY A 234 9.90 -2.52 -5.37
CA GLY A 234 9.14 -2.65 -4.13
C GLY A 234 9.67 -1.72 -3.05
N ALA A 235 9.07 -1.75 -1.87
CA ALA A 235 9.57 -0.94 -0.75
C ALA A 235 9.34 -1.63 0.61
N ILE A 236 10.20 -1.25 1.57
CA ILE A 236 10.05 -1.54 3.00
C ILE A 236 9.96 -0.20 3.72
N TYR A 237 8.89 0.00 4.46
CA TYR A 237 8.62 1.30 5.06
C TYR A 237 7.82 1.20 6.36
N ALA A 238 7.94 2.25 7.18
CA ALA A 238 7.05 2.48 8.31
C ALA A 238 5.74 3.14 7.84
N LYS A 239 4.68 2.97 8.58
CA LYS A 239 3.36 3.57 8.26
C LYS A 239 3.41 5.10 8.11
N THR A 240 4.39 5.75 8.72
CA THR A 240 4.63 7.20 8.66
C THR A 240 5.35 7.67 7.40
N ALA A 241 5.88 6.76 6.58
CA ALA A 241 6.61 7.11 5.37
C ALA A 241 5.68 7.67 4.28
N LEU A 242 4.51 7.05 4.12
CA LEU A 242 3.57 7.36 3.05
C LEU A 242 2.22 7.79 3.60
N GLY A 243 1.60 8.76 2.94
CA GLY A 243 0.26 9.23 3.23
C GLY A 243 -0.68 9.11 2.03
N CYS A 244 -1.94 8.85 2.30
CA CYS A 244 -2.99 8.92 1.32
C CYS A 244 -4.14 9.79 1.84
N GLY A 245 -4.41 10.88 1.12
CA GLY A 245 -5.57 11.71 1.32
C GLY A 245 -6.74 11.20 0.49
N TYR A 246 -7.95 11.16 1.05
CA TYR A 246 -9.14 10.76 0.33
C TYR A 246 -10.38 11.59 0.72
N ILE A 247 -11.41 11.59 -0.14
CA ILE A 247 -12.72 12.15 0.19
C ILE A 247 -13.64 11.03 0.65
N ASP A 248 -14.18 11.14 1.87
CA ASP A 248 -15.15 10.20 2.40
C ASP A 248 -16.57 10.54 1.92
N PHE A 249 -17.20 9.61 1.23
CA PHE A 249 -18.61 9.68 0.82
C PHE A 249 -19.59 9.21 1.91
N GLY A 250 -19.07 8.78 3.04
CA GLY A 250 -19.82 8.31 4.20
C GLY A 250 -19.42 6.89 4.61
N GLY A 251 -19.20 6.71 5.90
CA GLY A 251 -18.84 5.42 6.49
C GLY A 251 -17.44 4.91 6.18
N GLY A 252 -16.50 5.80 5.82
CA GLY A 252 -15.14 5.44 5.46
C GLY A 252 -15.00 4.96 4.01
N ASN A 253 -16.03 5.13 3.19
CA ASN A 253 -16.00 4.76 1.77
C ASN A 253 -15.48 5.92 0.92
N PHE A 254 -14.39 5.72 0.23
CA PHE A 254 -13.82 6.69 -0.72
C PHE A 254 -14.13 6.36 -2.19
N ILE A 255 -15.00 5.36 -2.43
CA ILE A 255 -15.50 4.99 -3.75
C ILE A 255 -17.00 5.22 -3.79
N GLN A 256 -17.46 5.93 -4.80
CA GLN A 256 -18.87 6.14 -5.11
C GLN A 256 -19.19 5.51 -6.47
N LEU A 257 -20.21 4.66 -6.50
CA LEU A 257 -20.76 4.14 -7.75
C LEU A 257 -22.02 4.95 -8.13
N VAL A 258 -22.02 5.42 -9.36
CA VAL A 258 -23.15 6.13 -9.97
C VAL A 258 -23.54 5.41 -11.25
N THR A 259 -24.84 5.27 -11.49
CA THR A 259 -25.35 4.73 -12.76
C THR A 259 -26.01 5.83 -13.56
N GLU A 260 -25.74 5.84 -14.85
CA GLU A 260 -26.36 6.73 -15.82
C GLU A 260 -27.01 5.92 -16.93
N ARG A 261 -28.29 6.18 -17.18
CA ARG A 261 -29.03 5.55 -18.28
C ARG A 261 -28.77 6.30 -19.57
N ASN A 262 -28.32 5.60 -20.60
CA ASN A 262 -28.22 6.10 -21.96
C ASN A 262 -29.36 5.51 -22.79
N GLU A 263 -30.47 6.26 -22.91
CA GLU A 263 -31.67 5.83 -23.63
C GLU A 263 -31.41 5.67 -25.13
N LEU A 264 -30.61 6.55 -25.73
CA LEU A 264 -30.30 6.50 -27.16
C LEU A 264 -29.41 5.29 -27.53
N GLY A 265 -28.59 4.87 -26.58
CA GLY A 265 -27.69 3.72 -26.77
C GLY A 265 -28.19 2.41 -26.20
N ALA A 266 -29.45 2.38 -25.70
CA ALA A 266 -30.04 1.22 -25.01
C ALA A 266 -29.03 0.52 -24.08
N SER A 267 -28.43 1.32 -23.17
CA SER A 267 -27.37 0.86 -22.28
C SER A 267 -27.37 1.63 -20.96
N THR A 268 -26.79 1.03 -19.95
CA THR A 268 -26.54 1.66 -18.65
C THR A 268 -25.03 1.77 -18.41
N ASN A 269 -24.56 2.96 -18.14
CA ASN A 269 -23.20 3.20 -17.71
C ASN A 269 -23.12 3.07 -16.18
N ILE A 270 -22.16 2.32 -15.69
CA ILE A 270 -21.83 2.21 -14.26
C ILE A 270 -20.49 2.90 -14.07
N VAL A 271 -20.52 4.03 -13.39
CA VAL A 271 -19.32 4.85 -13.14
C VAL A 271 -18.89 4.66 -11.71
N ALA A 272 -17.67 4.15 -11.50
CA ALA A 272 -17.04 4.16 -10.21
C ALA A 272 -16.15 5.40 -10.12
N ASN A 273 -16.46 6.29 -9.19
CA ASN A 273 -15.66 7.46 -8.86
C ASN A 273 -14.96 7.23 -7.53
N GLY A 274 -13.68 7.50 -7.49
CA GLY A 274 -12.91 7.56 -6.28
C GLY A 274 -12.11 8.86 -6.24
N TYR A 275 -11.90 9.40 -5.07
CA TYR A 275 -11.14 10.63 -4.89
C TYR A 275 -10.04 10.35 -3.87
N TRP A 276 -8.81 10.18 -4.35
CA TRP A 276 -7.63 9.96 -3.52
C TRP A 276 -6.37 10.44 -4.23
N ALA A 277 -5.36 10.68 -3.45
CA ALA A 277 -3.98 10.86 -3.89
C ALA A 277 -3.04 10.41 -2.78
N SER A 278 -1.87 9.93 -3.14
CA SER A 278 -0.81 9.54 -2.21
C SER A 278 0.42 10.39 -2.42
N ASP A 279 1.17 10.58 -1.34
CA ASP A 279 2.45 11.26 -1.37
C ASP A 279 3.36 10.74 -0.27
N GLU A 280 4.65 11.02 -0.42
CA GLU A 280 5.63 10.78 0.60
C GLU A 280 5.48 11.78 1.76
N LEU A 281 5.53 11.28 3.00
CA LEU A 281 5.48 12.11 4.20
C LEU A 281 6.86 12.29 4.83
N VAL A 282 7.59 11.19 4.98
CA VAL A 282 8.93 11.16 5.59
C VAL A 282 9.81 10.20 4.81
N ASP A 283 10.70 10.72 3.98
CA ASP A 283 11.63 9.97 3.15
C ASP A 283 12.47 8.95 3.96
N LEU A 284 13.03 9.37 5.08
CA LEU A 284 13.88 8.54 5.92
C LEU A 284 13.19 7.31 6.54
N HIS A 285 11.86 7.25 6.48
CA HIS A 285 11.05 6.15 7.01
C HIS A 285 10.68 5.11 5.95
N GLY A 286 11.21 5.26 4.71
CA GLY A 286 11.04 4.34 3.60
C GLY A 286 12.37 3.93 2.98
N VAL A 287 12.41 2.73 2.41
CA VAL A 287 13.55 2.19 1.66
C VAL A 287 13.02 1.48 0.43
N GLU A 288 13.43 1.91 -0.74
CA GLU A 288 13.15 1.24 -2.00
C GLU A 288 13.88 -0.10 -2.09
N ILE A 289 13.22 -1.13 -2.60
CA ILE A 289 13.81 -2.43 -2.90
C ILE A 289 13.80 -2.64 -4.41
N HIS A 290 14.93 -2.37 -5.03
CA HIS A 290 15.09 -2.44 -6.48
C HIS A 290 15.86 -3.70 -6.86
N THR A 291 15.17 -4.68 -7.46
CA THR A 291 15.75 -5.99 -7.77
C THR A 291 15.37 -6.50 -9.14
N GLU A 292 16.20 -7.37 -9.69
CA GLU A 292 15.94 -8.10 -10.92
C GLU A 292 14.83 -9.15 -10.71
N ILE A 293 14.06 -9.42 -11.77
CA ILE A 293 12.96 -10.39 -11.73
C ILE A 293 13.00 -11.41 -12.87
N SER A 294 13.91 -11.23 -13.84
CA SER A 294 14.04 -12.10 -15.04
C SER A 294 15.48 -12.23 -15.49
#